data_fcc319a2e1885b9c23e5cc556dc617df
#
_entry.id   fcc319a2e1885b9c23e5cc556dc617df
#
_cell.length_a   1.000
_cell.length_b   1.000
_cell.length_c   1.000
_cell.angle_alpha   90.00
_cell.angle_beta   90.00
_cell.angle_gamma   90.00
#
_symmetry.space_group_name_H-M   'P 1'
#
loop_
_entity.id
_entity.type
_entity.pdbx_description
1 polymer ?
#
loop_
_entity_poly.entity_id
_entity_poly.type
_entity_poly.pdbx_seq_one_letter_code
_entity_poly.pdbx_strand_id
1 'polypeptide(L)'
;MVLDPKKHADWEIAQDAETRMKTVQQLGRDMGLLDKELLPYGHVMGKVDYRAVLERLGDKPNGKYVDVTAITPTPLGEGKSTTTIGLVQGLGRRNKRSSAAIRQPSGGPTMGVKGS
;
A
#
# COMPACT_ATOMS: atom_id res chain seq x y z
N MET A 1 -2.93 -15.58 -14.15
CA MET A 1 -3.69 -16.36 -13.15
C MET A 1 -3.01 -16.19 -11.81
N VAL A 2 -3.79 -15.98 -10.75
CA VAL A 2 -3.23 -15.82 -9.40
C VAL A 2 -3.00 -17.19 -8.78
N LEU A 3 -1.83 -17.42 -8.17
CA LEU A 3 -1.52 -18.68 -7.50
C LEU A 3 -2.41 -18.87 -6.26
N ASP A 4 -2.82 -20.12 -6.01
CA ASP A 4 -3.60 -20.47 -4.83
C ASP A 4 -2.70 -20.40 -3.57
N PRO A 5 -3.00 -19.53 -2.59
CA PRO A 5 -2.17 -19.39 -1.39
C PRO A 5 -2.17 -20.61 -0.47
N LYS A 6 -3.07 -21.56 -0.70
CA LYS A 6 -3.09 -22.82 0.06
C LYS A 6 -2.14 -23.88 -0.50
N LYS A 7 -1.66 -23.68 -1.72
CA LYS A 7 -0.84 -24.65 -2.47
C LYS A 7 0.58 -24.18 -2.74
N HIS A 8 0.86 -22.91 -2.54
CA HIS A 8 2.15 -22.30 -2.87
C HIS A 8 2.71 -21.56 -1.66
N ALA A 9 4.03 -21.54 -1.56
CA ALA A 9 4.71 -20.78 -0.52
C ALA A 9 4.58 -19.27 -0.78
N ASP A 10 4.71 -18.46 0.27
CA ASP A 10 4.57 -17.01 0.18
C ASP A 10 5.52 -16.37 -0.85
N TRP A 11 6.75 -16.87 -0.93
CA TRP A 11 7.74 -16.37 -1.88
C TRP A 11 7.36 -16.67 -3.34
N GLU A 12 6.74 -17.83 -3.61
CA GLU A 12 6.25 -18.18 -4.95
C GLU A 12 5.12 -17.24 -5.37
N ILE A 13 4.21 -16.94 -4.45
CA ILE A 13 3.10 -16.01 -4.67
C ILE A 13 3.65 -14.60 -4.93
N ALA A 14 4.65 -14.17 -4.17
CA ALA A 14 5.28 -12.87 -4.35
C ALA A 14 5.96 -12.75 -5.72
N GLN A 15 6.75 -13.73 -6.12
CA GLN A 15 7.40 -13.73 -7.43
C GLN A 15 6.39 -13.72 -8.59
N ASP A 16 5.32 -14.49 -8.47
CA ASP A 16 4.26 -14.47 -9.47
C ASP A 16 3.57 -13.11 -9.54
N ALA A 17 3.30 -12.48 -8.41
CA ALA A 17 2.70 -11.15 -8.36
C ALA A 17 3.60 -10.07 -9.00
N GLU A 18 4.91 -10.16 -8.83
CA GLU A 18 5.87 -9.23 -9.44
C GLU A 18 5.75 -9.18 -10.96
N THR A 19 5.40 -10.29 -11.61
CA THR A 19 5.23 -10.33 -13.06
C THR A 19 4.06 -9.46 -13.57
N ARG A 20 3.15 -9.09 -12.69
CA ARG A 20 1.94 -8.31 -12.98
C ARG A 20 1.96 -6.91 -12.38
N MET A 21 3.07 -6.48 -11.80
CA MET A 21 3.18 -5.14 -11.23
C MET A 21 3.09 -4.08 -12.31
N LYS A 22 2.33 -3.04 -12.04
CA LYS A 22 2.31 -1.86 -12.89
C LYS A 22 3.62 -1.08 -12.74
N THR A 23 4.00 -0.37 -13.79
CA THR A 23 5.08 0.61 -13.66
C THR A 23 4.63 1.76 -12.76
N VAL A 24 5.59 2.45 -12.13
CA VAL A 24 5.28 3.60 -11.28
C VAL A 24 4.59 4.72 -12.07
N GLN A 25 4.89 4.88 -13.35
CA GLN A 25 4.23 5.85 -14.20
C GLN A 25 2.76 5.51 -14.42
N GLN A 26 2.45 4.25 -14.70
CA GLN A 26 1.06 3.79 -14.83
C GLN A 26 0.29 3.99 -13.52
N LEU A 27 0.92 3.63 -12.40
CA LEU A 27 0.31 3.79 -11.08
C LEU A 27 0.06 5.26 -10.76
N GLY A 28 1.01 6.14 -11.07
CA GLY A 28 0.84 7.58 -10.88
C GLY A 28 -0.35 8.13 -11.66
N ARG A 29 -0.51 7.74 -12.92
CA ARG A 29 -1.67 8.12 -13.74
C ARG A 29 -2.98 7.60 -13.16
N ASP A 30 -3.01 6.35 -12.73
CA ASP A 30 -4.19 5.74 -12.09
C ASP A 30 -4.60 6.49 -10.82
N MET A 31 -3.62 7.02 -10.09
CA MET A 31 -3.85 7.82 -8.89
C MET A 31 -4.27 9.26 -9.20
N GLY A 32 -4.16 9.69 -10.45
CA GLY A 32 -4.46 11.07 -10.86
C GLY A 32 -3.32 12.05 -10.63
N LEU A 33 -2.08 11.57 -10.49
CA LEU A 33 -0.90 12.41 -10.39
C LEU A 33 -0.47 12.91 -11.77
N LEU A 34 0.04 14.13 -11.83
CA LEU A 34 0.73 14.65 -13.01
C LEU A 34 2.17 14.10 -13.05
N ASP A 35 2.74 14.00 -14.25
CA ASP A 35 4.11 13.48 -14.41
C ASP A 35 5.14 14.27 -13.59
N LYS A 36 4.98 15.58 -13.48
CA LYS A 36 5.86 16.46 -12.67
C LYS A 36 5.73 16.24 -11.17
N GLU A 37 4.65 15.60 -10.72
CA GLU A 37 4.38 15.30 -9.31
C GLU A 37 4.94 13.94 -8.87
N LEU A 38 5.43 13.17 -9.83
CA LEU A 38 5.99 11.85 -9.60
C LEU A 38 7.49 11.85 -9.81
N LEU A 39 8.24 11.36 -8.84
CA LEU A 39 9.69 11.19 -8.88
C LEU A 39 9.99 9.70 -8.95
N PRO A 40 10.16 9.10 -10.14
CA PRO A 40 10.41 7.68 -10.27
C PRO A 40 11.73 7.26 -9.63
N TYR A 41 11.72 6.10 -8.98
CA TYR A 41 12.90 5.46 -8.45
C TYR A 41 12.91 3.99 -8.96
N GLY A 42 13.55 3.77 -10.10
CA GLY A 42 13.44 2.50 -10.83
C GLY A 42 12.12 2.38 -11.58
N HIS A 43 11.64 1.14 -11.73
CA HIS A 43 10.47 0.86 -12.58
C HIS A 43 9.14 0.80 -11.81
N VAL A 44 9.17 0.43 -10.55
CA VAL A 44 7.96 0.10 -9.78
C VAL A 44 7.80 0.92 -8.51
N MET A 45 8.72 1.82 -8.22
CA MET A 45 8.69 2.69 -7.06
C MET A 45 8.83 4.15 -7.45
N GLY A 46 8.39 5.04 -6.59
CA GLY A 46 8.57 6.47 -6.78
C GLY A 46 8.22 7.25 -5.53
N LYS A 47 8.54 8.51 -5.55
CA LYS A 47 8.12 9.47 -4.54
C LYS A 47 7.11 10.43 -5.14
N VAL A 48 6.24 10.96 -4.32
CA VAL A 48 5.27 11.99 -4.72
C VAL A 48 5.77 13.33 -4.23
N ASP A 49 5.83 14.30 -5.14
CA ASP A 49 6.03 15.69 -4.76
C ASP A 49 4.72 16.23 -4.16
N TYR A 50 4.58 16.03 -2.86
CA TYR A 50 3.35 16.39 -2.16
C TYR A 50 3.10 17.90 -2.17
N ARG A 51 4.14 18.73 -2.25
CA ARG A 51 4.00 20.19 -2.33
C ARG A 51 3.31 20.59 -3.62
N ALA A 52 3.79 20.06 -4.75
CA ALA A 52 3.16 20.30 -6.04
C ALA A 52 1.71 19.81 -6.09
N VAL A 53 1.44 18.64 -5.49
CA VAL A 53 0.07 18.10 -5.40
C VAL A 53 -0.83 19.03 -4.55
N LEU A 54 -0.35 19.50 -3.41
CA LEU A 54 -1.12 20.40 -2.54
C LEU A 54 -1.36 21.76 -3.18
N GLU A 55 -0.39 22.29 -3.91
CA GLU A 55 -0.58 23.53 -4.68
C GLU A 55 -1.69 23.40 -5.73
N ARG A 56 -1.74 22.24 -6.40
CA ARG A 56 -2.75 21.99 -7.44
C ARG A 56 -4.12 21.63 -6.87
N LEU A 57 -4.16 20.88 -5.79
CA LEU A 57 -5.38 20.28 -5.24
C LEU A 57 -5.78 20.79 -3.84
N GLY A 58 -5.08 21.80 -3.31
CA GLY A 58 -5.31 22.28 -1.94
C GLY A 58 -6.70 22.85 -1.70
N ASP A 59 -7.40 23.29 -2.73
CA ASP A 59 -8.77 23.80 -2.69
C ASP A 59 -9.84 22.71 -2.88
N LYS A 60 -9.43 21.49 -3.19
CA LYS A 60 -10.34 20.36 -3.37
C LYS A 60 -10.70 19.70 -2.05
N PRO A 61 -11.91 19.13 -1.94
CA PRO A 61 -12.28 18.40 -0.72
C PRO A 61 -11.39 17.18 -0.51
N ASN A 62 -11.09 16.91 0.75
CA ASN A 62 -10.32 15.71 1.12
C ASN A 62 -11.13 14.45 0.88
N GLY A 63 -10.43 13.36 0.56
CA GLY A 63 -11.01 12.03 0.56
C GLY A 63 -11.30 11.54 1.98
N LYS A 64 -11.86 10.35 2.07
CA LYS A 64 -12.13 9.69 3.35
C LYS A 64 -10.85 9.03 3.85
N TYR A 65 -10.53 9.28 5.10
CA TYR A 65 -9.40 8.68 5.78
C TYR A 65 -9.92 7.59 6.73
N VAL A 66 -9.34 6.40 6.63
CA VAL A 66 -9.67 5.25 7.49
C VAL A 66 -8.40 4.80 8.18
N ASP A 67 -8.40 4.83 9.51
CA ASP A 67 -7.29 4.37 10.32
C ASP A 67 -7.50 2.91 10.74
N VAL A 68 -6.51 2.07 10.45
CA VAL A 68 -6.51 0.65 10.85
C VAL A 68 -5.46 0.47 11.92
N THR A 69 -5.91 0.21 13.13
CA THR A 69 -5.04 0.15 14.31
C THR A 69 -5.40 -1.02 15.22
N ALA A 70 -4.64 -1.21 16.27
CA ALA A 70 -4.91 -2.18 17.32
C ALA A 70 -4.66 -1.57 18.69
N ILE A 71 -5.34 -2.08 19.70
CA ILE A 71 -5.27 -1.56 21.08
C ILE A 71 -3.89 -1.80 21.69
N THR A 72 -3.33 -2.99 21.47
CA THR A 72 -2.05 -3.38 22.04
C THR A 72 -1.28 -4.30 21.09
N PRO A 73 0.04 -4.18 20.99
CA PRO A 73 0.85 -5.09 20.19
C PRO A 73 0.93 -6.48 20.83
N THR A 74 1.04 -7.50 19.98
CA THR A 74 1.28 -8.89 20.39
C THR A 74 2.50 -9.46 19.67
N PRO A 75 3.17 -10.50 20.20
CA PRO A 75 4.34 -11.09 19.55
C PRO A 75 4.09 -11.61 18.14
N LEU A 76 2.89 -12.12 17.87
CA LEU A 76 2.52 -12.66 16.56
C LEU A 76 1.90 -11.65 15.61
N GLY A 77 1.73 -10.41 16.06
CA GLY A 77 1.02 -9.37 15.31
C GLY A 77 -0.49 -9.48 15.43
N GLU A 78 -1.20 -8.42 15.06
CA GLU A 78 -2.66 -8.29 15.20
C GLU A 78 -3.38 -8.26 13.85
N GLY A 79 -2.63 -8.34 12.74
CA GLY A 79 -3.20 -8.33 11.39
C GLY A 79 -3.56 -6.94 10.86
N LYS A 80 -2.99 -5.87 11.40
CA LYS A 80 -3.24 -4.50 10.93
C LYS A 80 -2.94 -4.34 9.44
N SER A 81 -1.75 -4.74 9.02
CA SER A 81 -1.34 -4.63 7.61
C SER A 81 -2.18 -5.52 6.70
N THR A 82 -2.44 -6.75 7.12
CA THR A 82 -3.30 -7.69 6.38
C THR A 82 -4.71 -7.13 6.19
N THR A 83 -5.29 -6.57 7.25
CA THR A 83 -6.62 -5.95 7.21
C THR A 83 -6.63 -4.73 6.28
N THR A 84 -5.60 -3.90 6.34
CA THR A 84 -5.48 -2.71 5.48
C THR A 84 -5.43 -3.11 4.01
N ILE A 85 -4.58 -4.07 3.66
CA ILE A 85 -4.45 -4.56 2.29
C ILE A 85 -5.76 -5.20 1.82
N GLY A 86 -6.36 -6.03 2.64
CA GLY A 86 -7.64 -6.66 2.32
C GLY A 86 -8.76 -5.65 2.10
N LEU A 87 -8.81 -4.60 2.91
CA LEU A 87 -9.78 -3.51 2.74
C LEU A 87 -9.61 -2.79 1.40
N VAL A 88 -8.38 -2.42 1.05
CA VAL A 88 -8.08 -1.73 -0.21
C VAL A 88 -8.42 -2.62 -1.41
N GLN A 89 -8.08 -3.89 -1.36
CA GLN A 89 -8.44 -4.85 -2.42
C GLN A 89 -9.96 -5.01 -2.53
N GLY A 90 -10.66 -5.12 -1.42
CA GLY A 90 -12.12 -5.22 -1.38
C GLY A 90 -12.80 -3.98 -1.96
N LEU A 91 -12.31 -2.79 -1.62
CA LEU A 91 -12.80 -1.54 -2.20
C LEU A 91 -12.54 -1.46 -3.71
N GLY A 92 -11.37 -1.90 -4.17
CA GLY A 92 -11.04 -1.98 -5.59
C GLY A 92 -12.00 -2.89 -6.36
N ARG A 93 -12.35 -4.04 -5.80
CA ARG A 93 -13.37 -4.94 -6.41
C ARG A 93 -14.75 -4.32 -6.51
N ARG A 94 -15.04 -3.34 -5.67
CA ARG A 94 -16.30 -2.58 -5.72
C ARG A 94 -16.17 -1.29 -6.53
N ASN A 95 -15.14 -1.17 -7.34
CA ASN A 95 -14.84 -0.01 -8.17
C ASN A 95 -14.68 1.29 -7.37
N LYS A 96 -14.21 1.19 -6.12
CA LYS A 96 -13.88 2.35 -5.29
C LYS A 96 -12.39 2.63 -5.38
N ARG A 97 -12.05 3.89 -5.59
CA ARG A 97 -10.65 4.33 -5.62
C ARG A 97 -10.15 4.45 -4.19
N SER A 98 -9.12 3.70 -3.87
CA SER A 98 -8.51 3.71 -2.53
C SER A 98 -7.02 3.46 -2.63
N SER A 99 -6.28 3.93 -1.64
CA SER A 99 -4.84 3.70 -1.50
C SER A 99 -4.56 3.29 -0.07
N ALA A 100 -3.59 2.38 0.10
CA ALA A 100 -3.08 2.03 1.43
C ALA A 100 -1.86 2.88 1.76
N ALA A 101 -1.78 3.37 2.99
CA ALA A 101 -0.59 3.96 3.56
C ALA A 101 -0.09 3.04 4.67
N ILE A 102 1.01 2.33 4.40
CA ILE A 102 1.58 1.35 5.32
C ILE A 102 3.00 1.80 5.65
N ARG A 103 3.33 1.82 6.92
CA ARG A 103 4.72 2.06 7.32
C ARG A 103 5.46 0.74 7.48
N GLN A 104 6.79 0.81 7.45
CA GLN A 104 7.64 -0.34 7.68
C GLN A 104 7.41 -0.96 9.07
N PRO A 105 7.69 -2.26 9.24
CA PRO A 105 7.62 -2.88 10.55
C PRO A 105 8.47 -2.15 11.57
N SER A 106 7.94 -1.98 12.76
CA SER A 106 8.63 -1.35 13.88
C SER A 106 9.13 -2.45 14.81
N GLY A 107 10.44 -2.66 14.88
CA GLY A 107 11.05 -3.59 15.82
C GLY A 107 10.90 -3.10 17.27
N GLY A 108 10.56 -4.01 18.17
CA GLY A 108 10.70 -3.77 19.61
C GLY A 108 12.15 -3.99 20.05
N PRO A 109 12.44 -3.83 21.34
CA PRO A 109 13.78 -4.06 21.88
C PRO A 109 14.25 -5.51 21.74
N THR A 110 13.33 -6.44 21.57
CA THR A 110 13.58 -7.88 21.39
C THR A 110 12.68 -8.42 20.29
N MET A 111 13.19 -9.32 19.47
CA MET A 111 12.37 -9.97 18.45
C MET A 111 11.20 -10.73 19.07
N GLY A 112 10.04 -10.63 18.43
CA GLY A 112 8.82 -11.30 18.86
C GLY A 112 8.11 -10.66 20.04
N VAL A 113 8.57 -9.53 20.54
CA VAL A 113 7.91 -8.80 21.63
C VAL A 113 6.83 -7.85 21.12
N LYS A 114 6.99 -7.36 19.90
CA LYS A 114 6.06 -6.41 19.31
C LYS A 114 5.68 -6.85 17.89
N GLY A 115 4.39 -6.89 17.60
CA GLY A 115 3.88 -7.05 16.25
C GLY A 115 4.20 -5.85 15.35
N SER A 116 4.28 -6.08 14.07
CA SER A 116 4.56 -5.06 13.06
C SER A 116 3.29 -4.29 12.64
#